data_14fd6d8f6ad7bf25710e01cefad76cd9
#
_entry.id   14fd6d8f6ad7bf25710e01cefad76cd9
#
_cell.length_a   1.000
_cell.length_b   1.000
_cell.length_c   1.000
_cell.angle_alpha   90.00
_cell.angle_beta   90.00
_cell.angle_gamma   90.00
#
_symmetry.space_group_name_H-M   'P 1'
#
loop_
_entity.id
_entity.type
_entity.pdbx_description
1 polymer ?
#
loop_
_entity_poly.entity_id
_entity_poly.type
_entity_poly.pdbx_seq_one_letter_code
_entity_poly.pdbx_strand_id
1 'polypeptide(L)'
;MKYVIASDIHGSAYYCRLLQQRYAQEHAHKLLLLGDLLYHGARNALPRDYSTLKTAEILNSMKDEILCVRGNCDSDVDAMVLEFPITAAFALLPAGDRTLVLTHGHNEYACLKKGDVLVNGHFHVPAFEERGAYTYVNCGSVSIPKENSPHSYLVLENDTLVWKDVETGEIFKKASL
;
A
#
# COMPACT_ATOMS: atom_id res chain seq x y z
N MET A 1 -3.03 16.07 7.73
CA MET A 1 -1.92 15.39 7.00
C MET A 1 -2.51 14.57 5.87
N LYS A 2 -1.77 14.43 4.77
CA LYS A 2 -2.21 13.63 3.59
C LYS A 2 -1.21 12.51 3.37
N TYR A 3 -1.71 11.29 3.17
CA TYR A 3 -0.92 10.10 2.90
C TYR A 3 -1.37 9.42 1.61
N VAL A 4 -0.43 8.93 0.83
CA VAL A 4 -0.68 7.95 -0.22
C VAL A 4 -0.35 6.57 0.35
N ILE A 5 -1.27 5.62 0.22
CA ILE A 5 -1.13 4.26 0.73
C ILE A 5 -1.23 3.31 -0.47
N ALA A 6 -0.27 2.42 -0.62
CA ALA A 6 -0.21 1.48 -1.73
C ALA A 6 0.39 0.15 -1.30
N SER A 7 0.10 -0.91 -2.04
CA SER A 7 0.57 -2.27 -1.77
C SER A 7 0.67 -3.08 -3.05
N ASP A 8 1.35 -4.21 -2.96
CA ASP A 8 1.31 -5.26 -3.98
C ASP A 8 1.76 -4.75 -5.36
N ILE A 9 2.97 -4.13 -5.38
CA ILE A 9 3.67 -3.65 -6.58
C ILE A 9 4.25 -4.82 -7.38
N HIS A 10 4.69 -5.87 -6.67
CA HIS A 10 5.14 -7.14 -7.25
C HIS A 10 6.16 -6.99 -8.39
N GLY A 11 7.08 -6.04 -8.27
CA GLY A 11 8.17 -5.87 -9.24
C GLY A 11 7.77 -5.24 -10.57
N SER A 12 6.57 -4.69 -10.70
CA SER A 12 6.15 -3.97 -11.89
C SER A 12 6.78 -2.58 -11.95
N ALA A 13 7.80 -2.40 -12.76
CA ALA A 13 8.39 -1.09 -12.97
C ALA A 13 7.43 -0.11 -13.67
N TYR A 14 6.51 -0.62 -14.50
CA TYR A 14 5.47 0.20 -15.13
C TYR A 14 4.54 0.83 -14.09
N TYR A 15 3.90 0.01 -13.26
CA TYR A 15 2.95 0.52 -12.28
C TYR A 15 3.64 1.27 -11.12
N CYS A 16 4.88 0.91 -10.79
CA CYS A 16 5.68 1.64 -9.81
C CYS A 16 5.97 3.09 -10.27
N ARG A 17 6.30 3.29 -11.56
CA ARG A 17 6.45 4.65 -12.14
C ARG A 17 5.15 5.45 -12.08
N LEU A 18 4.03 4.83 -12.39
CA LEU A 18 2.74 5.50 -12.29
C LEU A 18 2.43 5.89 -10.85
N LEU A 19 2.66 5.00 -9.89
CA LEU A 19 2.50 5.31 -8.46
C LEU A 19 3.39 6.50 -8.03
N GLN A 20 4.65 6.54 -8.47
CA GLN A 20 5.56 7.67 -8.23
C GLN A 20 4.97 8.99 -8.76
N GLN A 21 4.44 8.99 -9.99
CA GLN A 21 3.81 10.16 -10.59
C GLN A 21 2.56 10.59 -9.80
N ARG A 22 1.71 9.62 -9.39
CA ARG A 22 0.52 9.90 -8.56
C ARG A 22 0.90 10.45 -7.20
N TYR A 23 1.91 9.88 -6.54
CA TYR A 23 2.41 10.40 -5.27
C TYR A 23 2.82 11.88 -5.39
N ALA A 24 3.57 12.23 -6.42
CA ALA A 24 3.97 13.62 -6.66
C ALA A 24 2.77 14.54 -6.92
N GLN A 25 1.78 14.09 -7.70
CA GLN A 25 0.56 14.85 -7.99
C GLN A 25 -0.34 15.06 -6.76
N GLU A 26 -0.35 14.09 -5.84
CA GLU A 26 -1.13 14.18 -4.60
C GLU A 26 -0.53 15.17 -3.60
N HIS A 27 0.71 15.58 -3.73
CA HIS A 27 1.42 16.42 -2.76
C HIS A 27 1.31 15.87 -1.33
N ALA A 28 1.42 14.56 -1.20
CA ALA A 28 1.26 13.85 0.07
C ALA A 28 2.51 14.01 0.95
N HIS A 29 2.33 13.89 2.26
CA HIS A 29 3.42 14.00 3.24
C HIS A 29 4.29 12.75 3.27
N LYS A 30 3.70 11.56 3.04
CA LYS A 30 4.40 10.27 3.02
C LYS A 30 3.70 9.29 2.08
N LEU A 31 4.50 8.38 1.53
CA LEU A 31 4.06 7.18 0.84
C LEU A 31 4.14 5.99 1.81
N LEU A 32 2.98 5.41 2.14
CA LEU A 32 2.87 4.26 3.02
C LEU A 32 2.75 3.00 2.17
N LEU A 33 3.79 2.17 2.17
CA LEU A 33 3.82 0.91 1.41
C LEU A 33 3.47 -0.26 2.33
N LEU A 34 2.50 -1.06 1.94
CA LEU A 34 2.03 -2.18 2.75
C LEU A 34 2.61 -3.53 2.32
N GLY A 35 3.79 -3.52 1.68
CA GLY A 35 4.55 -4.73 1.35
C GLY A 35 4.28 -5.30 -0.06
N ASP A 36 4.89 -6.45 -0.32
CA ASP A 36 4.92 -7.16 -1.60
C ASP A 36 5.44 -6.28 -2.75
N LEU A 37 6.70 -5.80 -2.56
CA LEU A 37 7.28 -4.76 -3.40
C LEU A 37 7.94 -5.31 -4.68
N LEU A 38 8.82 -6.31 -4.57
CA LEU A 38 9.68 -6.73 -5.67
C LEU A 38 9.31 -8.09 -6.29
N TYR A 39 9.04 -9.11 -5.47
CA TYR A 39 8.74 -10.44 -5.97
C TYR A 39 7.27 -10.57 -6.36
N HIS A 40 7.03 -11.12 -7.57
CA HIS A 40 5.67 -11.27 -8.09
C HIS A 40 4.79 -12.29 -7.34
N GLY A 41 5.40 -13.15 -6.50
CA GLY A 41 4.72 -14.26 -5.84
C GLY A 41 4.52 -15.46 -6.77
N ALA A 42 4.81 -16.66 -6.26
CA ALA A 42 4.83 -17.89 -7.07
C ALA A 42 3.49 -18.26 -7.74
N ARG A 43 2.37 -17.70 -7.27
CA ARG A 43 1.02 -17.99 -7.76
C ARG A 43 0.49 -16.96 -8.77
N ASN A 44 1.19 -15.86 -8.97
CA ASN A 44 0.75 -14.79 -9.86
C ASN A 44 1.49 -14.85 -11.20
N ALA A 45 0.83 -14.43 -12.27
CA ALA A 45 1.51 -14.12 -13.51
C ALA A 45 2.44 -12.90 -13.34
N LEU A 46 3.45 -12.78 -14.17
CA LEU A 46 4.34 -11.62 -14.17
C LEU A 46 3.53 -10.36 -14.54
N PRO A 47 3.59 -9.30 -13.72
CA PRO A 47 2.91 -8.06 -14.07
C PRO A 47 3.64 -7.33 -15.20
N ARG A 48 2.99 -6.32 -15.75
CA ARG A 48 3.53 -5.50 -16.83
C ARG A 48 4.89 -4.88 -16.46
N ASP A 49 5.86 -4.99 -17.38
CA ASP A 49 7.25 -4.50 -17.20
C ASP A 49 7.87 -5.01 -15.88
N TYR A 50 7.75 -6.33 -15.64
CA TYR A 50 8.34 -6.95 -14.45
C TYR A 50 9.85 -6.79 -14.46
N SER A 51 10.39 -6.07 -13.50
CA SER A 51 11.80 -5.88 -13.28
C SER A 51 12.05 -5.45 -11.84
N THR A 52 12.54 -6.34 -11.01
CA THR A 52 12.85 -6.07 -9.59
C THR A 52 13.86 -4.95 -9.44
N LEU A 53 14.91 -4.92 -10.27
CA LEU A 53 15.94 -3.89 -10.21
C LEU A 53 15.40 -2.50 -10.56
N LYS A 54 14.65 -2.36 -11.66
CA LYS A 54 14.05 -1.08 -12.03
C LYS A 54 13.02 -0.61 -10.99
N THR A 55 12.25 -1.54 -10.41
CA THR A 55 11.29 -1.21 -9.35
C THR A 55 12.02 -0.71 -8.11
N ALA A 56 13.12 -1.36 -7.71
CA ALA A 56 13.96 -0.91 -6.60
C ALA A 56 14.56 0.48 -6.86
N GLU A 57 15.09 0.75 -8.06
CA GLU A 57 15.61 2.07 -8.45
C GLU A 57 14.54 3.17 -8.30
N ILE A 58 13.31 2.93 -8.76
CA ILE A 58 12.22 3.89 -8.63
C ILE A 58 11.87 4.12 -7.16
N LEU A 59 11.71 3.07 -6.36
CA LEU A 59 11.39 3.18 -4.94
C LEU A 59 12.52 3.88 -4.17
N ASN A 60 13.78 3.55 -4.44
CA ASN A 60 14.93 4.19 -3.80
C ASN A 60 15.03 5.69 -4.11
N SER A 61 14.56 6.12 -5.29
CA SER A 61 14.50 7.56 -5.60
C SER A 61 13.50 8.34 -4.72
N MET A 62 12.63 7.65 -3.98
CA MET A 62 11.64 8.21 -3.06
C MET A 62 11.88 7.76 -1.61
N LYS A 63 13.03 7.19 -1.27
CA LYS A 63 13.29 6.52 0.01
C LYS A 63 12.97 7.36 1.25
N ASP A 64 13.24 8.66 1.19
CA ASP A 64 13.03 9.59 2.31
C ASP A 64 11.52 9.87 2.55
N GLU A 65 10.68 9.55 1.59
CA GLU A 65 9.23 9.75 1.64
C GLU A 65 8.47 8.47 2.05
N ILE A 66 9.15 7.31 2.08
CA ILE A 66 8.52 6.00 2.29
C ILE A 66 8.52 5.62 3.76
N LEU A 67 7.35 5.12 4.23
CA LEU A 67 7.22 4.25 5.38
C LEU A 67 6.68 2.91 4.86
N CYS A 68 7.35 1.80 5.20
CA CYS A 68 7.00 0.49 4.67
C CYS A 68 6.81 -0.56 5.77
N VAL A 69 5.81 -1.42 5.59
CA VAL A 69 5.68 -2.68 6.33
C VAL A 69 5.95 -3.86 5.41
N ARG A 70 6.39 -4.99 5.98
CA ARG A 70 6.79 -6.20 5.26
C ARG A 70 5.59 -6.98 4.77
N GLY A 71 5.57 -7.33 3.48
CA GLY A 71 4.65 -8.31 2.91
C GLY A 71 5.17 -9.75 2.99
N ASN A 72 4.35 -10.70 2.58
CA ASN A 72 4.71 -12.12 2.58
C ASN A 72 5.66 -12.51 1.43
N CYS A 73 5.70 -11.71 0.38
CA CYS A 73 6.65 -11.92 -0.72
C CYS A 73 7.96 -11.15 -0.54
N ASP A 74 8.05 -10.23 0.44
CA ASP A 74 9.27 -9.48 0.70
C ASP A 74 10.28 -10.35 1.47
N SER A 75 11.50 -10.38 0.97
CA SER A 75 12.59 -11.21 1.49
C SER A 75 13.69 -10.38 2.14
N ASP A 76 14.59 -11.05 2.87
CA ASP A 76 15.76 -10.39 3.43
C ASP A 76 16.72 -9.90 2.32
N VAL A 77 16.67 -10.53 1.13
CA VAL A 77 17.45 -10.09 -0.04
C VAL A 77 16.91 -8.77 -0.59
N ASP A 78 15.60 -8.54 -0.53
CA ASP A 78 15.01 -7.27 -0.96
C ASP A 78 15.48 -6.10 -0.09
N ALA A 79 15.68 -6.35 1.21
CA ALA A 79 16.26 -5.39 2.15
C ALA A 79 17.72 -5.02 1.84
N MET A 80 18.43 -5.80 1.00
CA MET A 80 19.80 -5.49 0.56
C MET A 80 19.83 -4.52 -0.63
N VAL A 81 18.72 -4.39 -1.37
CA VAL A 81 18.63 -3.54 -2.57
C VAL A 81 17.73 -2.33 -2.37
N LEU A 82 16.80 -2.36 -1.40
CA LEU A 82 15.96 -1.23 -1.03
C LEU A 82 16.66 -0.37 0.03
N GLU A 83 16.74 0.93 -0.20
CA GLU A 83 17.47 1.88 0.66
C GLU A 83 16.60 2.47 1.78
N PHE A 84 15.48 1.82 2.09
CA PHE A 84 14.58 2.15 3.20
C PHE A 84 14.17 0.88 3.95
N PRO A 85 13.75 0.97 5.25
CA PRO A 85 13.39 -0.21 6.04
C PRO A 85 12.12 -0.90 5.51
N ILE A 86 12.19 -2.24 5.33
CA ILE A 86 11.06 -3.08 4.90
C ILE A 86 10.78 -4.25 5.88
N THR A 87 11.36 -4.24 7.07
CA THR A 87 11.32 -5.39 7.98
C THR A 87 10.21 -5.35 9.02
N ALA A 88 9.51 -4.22 9.16
CA ALA A 88 8.46 -4.06 10.16
C ALA A 88 7.23 -4.90 9.81
N ALA A 89 6.77 -5.75 10.72
CA ALA A 89 5.54 -6.54 10.52
C ALA A 89 4.27 -5.66 10.51
N PHE A 90 4.31 -4.53 11.20
CA PHE A 90 3.26 -3.51 11.25
C PHE A 90 3.84 -2.14 11.59
N ALA A 91 3.05 -1.10 11.35
CA ALA A 91 3.34 0.25 11.82
C ALA A 91 2.08 0.88 12.41
N LEU A 92 2.25 1.71 13.42
CA LEU A 92 1.18 2.45 14.09
C LEU A 92 1.30 3.94 13.77
N LEU A 93 0.25 4.51 13.22
CA LEU A 93 0.21 5.92 12.86
C LEU A 93 -0.93 6.62 13.61
N PRO A 94 -0.64 7.55 14.54
CA PRO A 94 -1.68 8.34 15.17
C PRO A 94 -2.45 9.19 14.16
N ALA A 95 -3.78 9.18 14.23
CA ALA A 95 -4.68 9.96 13.40
C ALA A 95 -5.83 10.53 14.25
N GLY A 96 -5.60 11.68 14.89
CA GLY A 96 -6.53 12.22 15.88
C GLY A 96 -6.68 11.28 17.09
N ASP A 97 -7.90 10.91 17.42
CA ASP A 97 -8.22 10.01 18.55
C ASP A 97 -8.11 8.51 18.19
N ARG A 98 -7.75 8.18 16.96
CA ARG A 98 -7.63 6.80 16.45
C ARG A 98 -6.19 6.46 16.11
N THR A 99 -5.96 5.16 15.92
CA THR A 99 -4.69 4.64 15.38
C THR A 99 -4.95 3.98 14.03
N LEU A 100 -4.19 4.37 13.03
CA LEU A 100 -4.06 3.57 11.80
C LEU A 100 -3.05 2.47 12.07
N VAL A 101 -3.49 1.24 11.98
CA VAL A 101 -2.65 0.05 12.08
C VAL A 101 -2.38 -0.43 10.66
N LEU A 102 -1.15 -0.22 10.22
CA LEU A 102 -0.69 -0.60 8.88
C LEU A 102 -0.08 -1.98 8.94
N THR A 103 -0.60 -2.92 8.18
CA THR A 103 -0.03 -4.27 8.00
C THR A 103 -0.16 -4.69 6.54
N HIS A 104 0.55 -5.75 6.14
CA HIS A 104 0.29 -6.32 4.81
C HIS A 104 -1.05 -7.06 4.76
N GLY A 105 -1.40 -7.80 5.80
CA GLY A 105 -2.67 -8.52 5.90
C GLY A 105 -2.57 -10.05 5.84
N HIS A 106 -1.36 -10.61 5.65
CA HIS A 106 -1.15 -12.08 5.67
C HIS A 106 -1.09 -12.65 7.09
N ASN A 107 -0.86 -11.81 8.08
CA ASN A 107 -0.91 -12.14 9.51
C ASN A 107 -1.98 -11.32 10.20
N GLU A 108 -2.64 -11.92 11.20
CA GLU A 108 -3.61 -11.22 12.03
C GLU A 108 -2.91 -10.23 12.97
N TYR A 109 -3.51 -9.07 13.15
CA TYR A 109 -3.13 -8.12 14.16
C TYR A 109 -4.22 -8.05 15.25
N ALA A 110 -3.92 -8.59 16.43
CA ALA A 110 -4.93 -8.80 17.49
C ALA A 110 -5.13 -7.60 18.44
N CYS A 111 -4.26 -6.58 18.38
CA CYS A 111 -4.27 -5.48 19.36
C CYS A 111 -5.05 -4.25 18.91
N LEU A 112 -6.19 -4.45 18.23
CA LEU A 112 -7.09 -3.37 17.81
C LEU A 112 -8.05 -2.99 18.94
N LYS A 113 -8.20 -1.69 19.16
CA LYS A 113 -9.20 -1.13 20.09
C LYS A 113 -10.34 -0.45 19.33
N LYS A 114 -11.38 -0.08 20.07
CA LYS A 114 -12.52 0.64 19.50
C LYS A 114 -12.07 1.96 18.84
N GLY A 115 -12.44 2.12 17.56
CA GLY A 115 -12.14 3.28 16.75
C GLY A 115 -10.84 3.19 15.93
N ASP A 116 -10.01 2.17 16.13
CA ASP A 116 -8.82 1.95 15.30
C ASP A 116 -9.19 1.60 13.85
N VAL A 117 -8.27 1.85 12.94
CA VAL A 117 -8.40 1.54 11.52
C VAL A 117 -7.31 0.57 11.10
N LEU A 118 -7.68 -0.64 10.72
CA LEU A 118 -6.75 -1.64 10.16
C LEU A 118 -6.65 -1.46 8.66
N VAL A 119 -5.46 -1.11 8.17
CA VAL A 119 -5.20 -0.87 6.75
C VAL A 119 -4.28 -1.95 6.18
N ASN A 120 -4.78 -2.68 5.20
CA ASN A 120 -4.10 -3.83 4.58
C ASN A 120 -3.93 -3.68 3.07
N GLY A 121 -2.99 -4.50 2.50
CA GLY A 121 -2.90 -4.94 1.11
C GLY A 121 -3.27 -6.42 0.98
N HIS A 122 -2.40 -7.24 0.38
CA HIS A 122 -2.42 -8.70 0.28
C HIS A 122 -3.58 -9.33 -0.50
N PHE A 123 -4.80 -8.89 -0.27
CA PHE A 123 -5.99 -9.45 -0.92
C PHE A 123 -6.21 -8.90 -2.33
N HIS A 124 -5.56 -7.80 -2.69
CA HIS A 124 -5.60 -7.14 -3.99
C HIS A 124 -6.98 -6.60 -4.40
N VAL A 125 -7.92 -6.47 -3.45
CA VAL A 125 -9.28 -5.98 -3.68
C VAL A 125 -9.55 -4.81 -2.74
N PRO A 126 -9.88 -3.61 -3.27
CA PRO A 126 -10.18 -2.44 -2.45
C PRO A 126 -11.41 -2.66 -1.58
N ALA A 127 -11.27 -2.48 -0.26
CA ALA A 127 -12.35 -2.69 0.70
C ALA A 127 -12.46 -1.58 1.75
N PHE A 128 -13.67 -1.40 2.26
CA PHE A 128 -13.99 -0.60 3.45
C PHE A 128 -15.13 -1.30 4.18
N GLU A 129 -14.90 -1.70 5.42
CA GLU A 129 -15.84 -2.46 6.22
C GLU A 129 -15.79 -2.01 7.69
N GLU A 130 -16.94 -1.74 8.28
CA GLU A 130 -17.06 -1.56 9.72
C GLU A 130 -17.16 -2.93 10.41
N ARG A 131 -16.13 -3.29 11.19
CA ARG A 131 -16.03 -4.58 11.88
C ARG A 131 -16.24 -4.45 13.40
N GLY A 132 -17.33 -3.80 13.78
CA GLY A 132 -17.70 -3.63 15.19
C GLY A 132 -16.76 -2.70 15.97
N ALA A 133 -15.64 -3.23 16.47
CA ALA A 133 -14.71 -2.43 17.26
C ALA A 133 -13.78 -1.55 16.40
N TYR A 134 -13.50 -1.91 15.15
CA TYR A 134 -12.56 -1.23 14.28
C TYR A 134 -13.06 -1.15 12.84
N THR A 135 -12.48 -0.26 12.06
CA THR A 135 -12.71 -0.17 10.62
C THR A 135 -11.62 -0.94 9.87
N TYR A 136 -12.02 -1.82 8.96
CA TYR A 136 -11.11 -2.50 8.04
C TYR A 136 -11.04 -1.77 6.70
N VAL A 137 -9.83 -1.56 6.21
CA VAL A 137 -9.54 -0.89 4.94
C VAL A 137 -8.55 -1.73 4.15
N ASN A 138 -8.80 -1.95 2.86
CA ASN A 138 -7.82 -2.52 1.95
C ASN A 138 -7.55 -1.54 0.81
N CYS A 139 -6.28 -1.27 0.53
CA CYS A 139 -5.92 -0.33 -0.54
C CYS A 139 -6.00 -0.94 -1.95
N GLY A 140 -6.17 -2.26 -2.06
CA GLY A 140 -6.08 -3.00 -3.31
C GLY A 140 -4.64 -3.28 -3.73
N SER A 141 -4.41 -3.51 -5.00
CA SER A 141 -3.08 -3.75 -5.57
C SER A 141 -2.75 -2.74 -6.66
N VAL A 142 -1.52 -2.26 -6.63
CA VAL A 142 -1.01 -1.35 -7.67
C VAL A 142 -0.85 -2.07 -9.02
N SER A 143 -0.40 -3.34 -9.01
CA SER A 143 0.00 -4.02 -10.24
C SER A 143 -0.78 -5.27 -10.62
N ILE A 144 -1.36 -5.96 -9.63
CA ILE A 144 -2.07 -7.24 -9.83
C ILE A 144 -3.43 -7.21 -9.14
N PRO A 145 -4.36 -6.34 -9.55
CA PRO A 145 -5.70 -6.29 -8.95
C PRO A 145 -6.46 -7.59 -9.19
N LYS A 146 -7.37 -7.93 -8.28
CA LYS A 146 -8.25 -9.09 -8.35
C LYS A 146 -9.72 -8.65 -8.43
N GLU A 147 -10.60 -9.60 -8.76
CA GLU A 147 -12.06 -9.39 -8.83
C GLU A 147 -12.47 -8.21 -9.72
N ASN A 148 -11.74 -8.00 -10.82
CA ASN A 148 -11.95 -6.89 -11.76
C ASN A 148 -11.87 -5.50 -11.11
N SER A 149 -11.18 -5.37 -9.98
CA SER A 149 -10.92 -4.05 -9.40
C SER A 149 -9.87 -3.27 -10.19
N PRO A 150 -9.86 -1.94 -10.14
CA PRO A 150 -8.82 -1.14 -10.77
C PRO A 150 -7.44 -1.36 -10.16
N HIS A 151 -6.39 -1.04 -10.91
CA HIS A 151 -5.04 -0.84 -10.37
C HIS A 151 -5.07 0.34 -9.41
N SER A 152 -4.93 0.10 -8.11
CA SER A 152 -5.36 1.08 -7.12
C SER A 152 -4.28 1.54 -6.16
N TYR A 153 -4.44 2.78 -5.72
CA TYR A 153 -3.84 3.33 -4.53
C TYR A 153 -4.91 4.06 -3.70
N LEU A 154 -4.63 4.27 -2.44
CA LEU A 154 -5.52 4.93 -1.51
C LEU A 154 -4.91 6.27 -1.06
N VAL A 155 -5.70 7.32 -1.03
CA VAL A 155 -5.35 8.60 -0.42
C VAL A 155 -6.12 8.74 0.87
N LEU A 156 -5.41 9.01 1.95
CA LEU A 156 -5.99 9.42 3.23
C LEU A 156 -5.65 10.88 3.47
N GLU A 157 -6.68 11.71 3.60
CA GLU A 157 -6.54 13.10 3.98
C GLU A 157 -7.59 13.46 5.04
N ASN A 158 -7.12 13.87 6.23
CA ASN A 158 -7.94 13.99 7.43
C ASN A 158 -8.67 12.68 7.72
N ASP A 159 -10.00 12.66 7.74
CA ASP A 159 -10.81 11.44 7.94
C ASP A 159 -11.39 10.88 6.62
N THR A 160 -10.91 11.37 5.47
CA THR A 160 -11.43 10.96 4.16
C THR A 160 -10.48 9.97 3.50
N LEU A 161 -11.02 8.83 3.10
CA LEU A 161 -10.37 7.79 2.31
C LEU A 161 -10.86 7.85 0.86
N VAL A 162 -9.92 7.92 -0.09
CA VAL A 162 -10.22 8.00 -1.52
C VAL A 162 -9.39 6.98 -2.28
N TRP A 163 -10.04 5.95 -2.85
CA TRP A 163 -9.39 5.01 -3.75
C TRP A 163 -9.36 5.57 -5.16
N LYS A 164 -8.19 5.53 -5.77
CA LYS A 164 -7.95 6.03 -7.12
C LYS A 164 -7.29 4.98 -7.97
N ASP A 165 -7.63 5.00 -9.25
CA ASP A 165 -6.95 4.20 -10.26
C ASP A 165 -5.56 4.79 -10.54
N VAL A 166 -4.52 3.94 -10.52
CA VAL A 166 -3.14 4.39 -10.70
C VAL A 166 -2.85 4.82 -12.16
N GLU A 167 -3.55 4.24 -13.14
CA GLU A 167 -3.36 4.59 -14.56
C GLU A 167 -4.02 5.94 -14.89
N THR A 168 -5.27 6.13 -14.50
CA THR A 168 -6.07 7.32 -14.87
C THR A 168 -6.02 8.43 -13.82
N GLY A 169 -5.84 8.08 -12.54
CA GLY A 169 -5.98 9.00 -11.40
C GLY A 169 -7.44 9.25 -11.01
N GLU A 170 -8.39 8.59 -11.68
CA GLU A 170 -9.81 8.73 -11.39
C GLU A 170 -10.20 8.10 -10.05
N ILE A 171 -11.13 8.74 -9.37
CA ILE A 171 -11.68 8.26 -8.11
C ILE A 171 -12.76 7.24 -8.42
N PHE A 172 -12.66 6.04 -7.86
CA PHE A 172 -13.70 5.01 -8.01
C PHE A 172 -14.39 4.62 -6.69
N LYS A 173 -13.81 4.99 -5.54
CA LYS A 173 -14.42 4.73 -4.22
C LYS A 173 -14.02 5.81 -3.24
N LYS A 174 -14.96 6.19 -2.34
CA LYS A 174 -14.73 7.10 -1.20
C LYS A 174 -15.38 6.54 0.05
N ALA A 175 -14.76 6.82 1.19
CA ALA A 175 -15.32 6.55 2.51
C ALA A 175 -14.85 7.62 3.51
N SER A 176 -15.51 7.70 4.66
CA SER A 176 -15.09 8.52 5.79
C SER A 176 -14.87 7.62 7.01
N LEU A 177 -13.83 7.92 7.78
CA LEU A 177 -13.49 7.23 9.03
C LEU A 177 -14.32 7.76 10.19
#